data_38af5daafdcf00658418ac1a26e87622
#
_entry.id   38af5daafdcf00658418ac1a26e87622
#
_cell.length_a   1.000
_cell.length_b   1.000
_cell.length_c   1.000
_cell.angle_alpha   90.00
_cell.angle_beta   90.00
_cell.angle_gamma   90.00
#
_symmetry.space_group_name_H-M   'P 1'
#
loop_
_entity.id
_entity.type
_entity.pdbx_description
1 polymer ?
#
loop_
_entity_poly.entity_id
_entity_poly.type
_entity_poly.pdbx_seq_one_letter_code
_entity_poly.pdbx_strand_id
1 'polypeptide(L)' 'MLTNKQKYNNAFIESFSINENVLGNDISYNSIPEWDSIGHMSLIAVLEEVFDIMMEMDDIIDFSSYKKGFEIIGKYGVKF' A
#
# COMPACT_ATOMS: atom_id res chain seq x y z
N MET A 1 -16.97 -10.45 4.52
CA MET A 1 -16.53 -9.04 4.61
C MET A 1 -15.02 -8.98 4.78
N LEU A 2 -14.35 -8.13 4.03
CA LEU A 2 -12.89 -8.02 4.12
C LEU A 2 -12.49 -7.20 5.35
N THR A 3 -11.45 -7.66 6.04
CA THR A 3 -10.80 -6.85 7.07
C THR A 3 -10.01 -5.73 6.43
N ASN A 4 -9.61 -4.73 7.21
CA ASN A 4 -8.78 -3.65 6.69
C ASN A 4 -7.41 -4.18 6.23
N LYS A 5 -6.86 -5.17 6.92
CA LYS A 5 -5.61 -5.78 6.49
C LYS A 5 -5.76 -6.48 5.14
N GLN A 6 -6.89 -7.18 4.92
CA GLN A 6 -7.15 -7.82 3.63
C GLN A 6 -7.31 -6.78 2.52
N LYS A 7 -7.99 -5.68 2.80
CA LYS A 7 -8.12 -4.58 1.85
C LYS A 7 -6.76 -3.99 1.50
N TYR A 8 -5.91 -3.82 2.50
CA TYR A 8 -4.55 -3.31 2.33
C TYR A 8 -3.72 -4.26 1.45
N ASN A 9 -3.74 -5.55 1.78
CA ASN A 9 -3.03 -6.56 1.00
C ASN A 9 -3.53 -6.61 -0.45
N ASN A 10 -4.85 -6.57 -0.63
CA ASN A 10 -5.45 -6.61 -1.97
C ASN A 10 -5.04 -5.41 -2.83
N ALA A 11 -4.85 -4.25 -2.20
CA ALA A 11 -4.38 -3.07 -2.93
C ALA A 11 -3.00 -3.30 -3.53
N PHE A 12 -2.09 -3.93 -2.78
CA PHE A 12 -0.76 -4.29 -3.28
C PHE A 12 -0.85 -5.32 -4.40
N ILE A 13 -1.65 -6.37 -4.18
CA ILE A 13 -1.80 -7.45 -5.16
C ILE A 13 -2.36 -6.91 -6.47
N GLU A 14 -3.39 -6.08 -6.39
CA GLU A 14 -4.02 -5.49 -7.57
C GLU A 14 -3.10 -4.53 -8.29
N SER A 15 -2.41 -3.67 -7.54
CA SER A 15 -1.55 -2.63 -8.14
C SER A 15 -0.31 -3.22 -8.82
N PHE A 16 0.25 -4.27 -8.25
CA PHE A 16 1.51 -4.84 -8.71
C PHE A 16 1.36 -6.18 -9.43
N SER A 17 0.15 -6.73 -9.46
CA SER A 17 -0.11 -8.05 -10.06
C SER A 17 0.79 -9.14 -9.44
N ILE A 18 0.94 -9.12 -8.13
CA ILE A 18 1.79 -10.06 -7.38
C ILE A 18 0.95 -11.02 -6.56
N ASN A 19 1.58 -12.10 -6.10
CA ASN A 19 0.95 -13.05 -5.19
C ASN A 19 1.02 -12.57 -3.75
N GLU A 20 0.05 -12.98 -2.95
CA GLU A 20 0.02 -12.65 -1.52
C GLU A 20 1.29 -13.07 -0.80
N ASN A 21 1.90 -14.17 -1.23
CA ASN A 21 3.15 -14.67 -0.63
C ASN A 21 4.29 -13.65 -0.69
N VAL A 22 4.30 -12.80 -1.70
CA VAL A 22 5.33 -11.78 -1.86
C VAL A 22 5.29 -10.76 -0.72
N LEU A 23 4.08 -10.48 -0.21
CA LEU A 23 3.90 -9.50 0.87
C LEU A 23 4.56 -9.93 2.17
N GLY A 24 4.68 -11.24 2.39
CA GLY A 24 5.33 -11.77 3.59
C GLY A 24 6.81 -11.45 3.69
N ASN A 25 7.42 -11.00 2.61
CA ASN A 25 8.84 -10.65 2.56
C ASN A 25 9.10 -9.17 2.84
N ASP A 26 8.09 -8.43 3.30
CA ASP A 26 8.20 -6.99 3.59
C ASP A 26 8.80 -6.22 2.40
N ILE A 27 8.10 -6.27 1.28
CA ILE A 27 8.55 -5.59 0.06
C ILE A 27 8.64 -4.07 0.28
N SER A 28 9.55 -3.45 -0.45
CA SER A 28 9.77 -2.01 -0.36
C SER A 28 9.88 -1.41 -1.76
N TYR A 29 9.89 -0.08 -1.80
CA TYR A 29 10.00 0.66 -3.05
C TYR A 29 11.24 0.21 -3.80
N ASN A 30 11.07 -0.13 -5.07
CA ASN A 30 12.11 -0.65 -5.96
C ASN A 30 12.67 -2.04 -5.59
N SER A 31 12.13 -2.71 -4.57
CA SER A 31 12.57 -4.08 -4.25
C SER A 31 12.03 -5.10 -5.25
N ILE A 32 10.94 -4.75 -5.95
CA ILE A 32 10.39 -5.54 -7.05
C ILE A 32 10.19 -4.60 -8.25
N PRO A 33 10.26 -5.12 -9.48
CA PRO A 33 10.13 -4.27 -10.67
C PRO A 33 8.80 -3.51 -10.72
N GLU A 34 7.75 -4.11 -10.22
CA GLU A 34 6.40 -3.52 -10.25
C GLU A 34 6.26 -2.30 -9.33
N TRP A 35 7.10 -2.19 -8.31
CA TRP A 35 7.04 -1.06 -7.38
C TRP A 35 8.07 0.00 -7.78
N ASP A 36 7.83 0.62 -8.90
CA ASP A 36 8.57 1.79 -9.38
C ASP A 36 7.72 3.04 -9.17
N SER A 37 8.11 4.16 -9.76
CA SER A 37 7.40 5.43 -9.59
C SER A 37 5.95 5.33 -10.05
N ILE A 38 5.71 4.66 -11.17
CA ILE A 38 4.36 4.52 -11.73
C ILE A 38 3.54 3.56 -10.86
N GLY A 39 4.13 2.42 -10.49
CA GLY A 39 3.46 1.46 -9.60
C GLY A 39 3.14 2.05 -8.24
N HIS A 40 4.04 2.88 -7.72
CA HIS A 40 3.83 3.56 -6.44
C HIS A 40 2.58 4.45 -6.49
N MET A 41 2.43 5.25 -7.53
CA MET A 41 1.28 6.12 -7.67
C MET A 41 -0.01 5.33 -7.87
N SER A 42 0.06 4.21 -8.58
CA SER A 42 -1.10 3.31 -8.73
C SER A 42 -1.53 2.74 -7.38
N LEU A 43 -0.56 2.30 -6.57
CA LEU A 43 -0.83 1.78 -5.23
C LEU A 43 -1.49 2.83 -4.35
N ILE A 44 -0.94 4.04 -4.35
CA ILE A 44 -1.49 5.14 -3.55
C ILE A 44 -2.93 5.43 -3.95
N ALA A 45 -3.22 5.49 -5.26
CA ALA A 45 -4.56 5.75 -5.74
C ALA A 45 -5.55 4.67 -5.28
N VAL A 46 -5.15 3.40 -5.34
CA VAL A 46 -6.00 2.30 -4.89
C VAL A 46 -6.25 2.38 -3.38
N LEU A 47 -5.22 2.68 -2.60
CA LEU A 47 -5.34 2.80 -1.15
C LEU A 47 -6.28 3.95 -0.76
N GLU A 48 -6.16 5.09 -1.44
CA GLU A 48 -7.06 6.23 -1.20
C GLU A 48 -8.50 5.86 -1.49
N GLU A 49 -8.74 5.11 -2.56
CA GLU A 49 -10.08 4.68 -2.93
C GLU A 49 -10.64 3.66 -1.95
N VAL A 50 -9.85 2.64 -1.60
CA VAL A 50 -10.30 1.53 -0.75
C VAL A 50 -10.62 2.00 0.66
N PHE A 51 -9.83 2.91 1.21
CA PHE A 51 -10.02 3.42 2.58
C PHE A 51 -10.72 4.76 2.64
N ASP A 52 -11.07 5.32 1.47
CA ASP A 52 -11.75 6.62 1.38
C ASP A 52 -10.97 7.70 2.15
N ILE A 53 -9.67 7.78 1.86
CA ILE A 53 -8.76 8.74 2.47
C ILE A 53 -8.05 9.55 1.39
N MET A 54 -7.52 10.70 1.81
CA MET A 54 -6.74 11.55 0.93
C MET A 54 -5.37 11.72 1.56
N MET A 55 -4.36 11.07 0.98
CA MET A 55 -3.01 11.07 1.55
C MET A 55 -2.26 12.35 1.21
N GLU A 56 -1.57 12.88 2.20
CA GLU A 56 -0.72 14.05 1.99
C GLU A 56 0.55 13.68 1.25
N MET A 57 1.14 14.65 0.56
CA MET A 57 2.33 14.42 -0.25
C MET A 57 3.46 13.80 0.55
N ASP A 58 3.71 14.30 1.76
CA ASP A 58 4.77 13.77 2.62
C ASP A 58 4.58 12.30 2.93
N ASP A 59 3.34 11.88 3.16
CA ASP A 59 3.01 10.49 3.46
C ASP A 59 3.17 9.62 2.23
N ILE A 60 2.84 10.13 1.05
CA ILE A 60 3.03 9.41 -0.21
C ILE A 60 4.53 9.13 -0.42
N ILE A 61 5.37 10.12 -0.17
CA ILE A 61 6.82 9.99 -0.31
C ILE A 61 7.38 9.01 0.73
N ASP A 62 6.90 9.07 1.96
CA ASP A 62 7.38 8.22 3.05
C ASP A 62 6.88 6.78 2.96
N PHE A 63 5.91 6.50 2.12
CA PHE A 63 5.36 5.17 1.93
C PHE A 63 6.38 4.29 1.20
N SER A 64 7.37 3.80 1.94
CA SER A 64 8.56 3.16 1.36
C SER A 64 8.57 1.64 1.46
N SER A 65 7.68 1.04 2.26
CA SER A 65 7.63 -0.40 2.42
C SER A 65 6.23 -0.85 2.83
N TYR A 66 5.99 -2.15 2.70
CA TYR A 66 4.75 -2.77 3.13
C TYR A 66 4.48 -2.50 4.61
N LYS A 67 5.50 -2.68 5.46
CA LYS A 67 5.37 -2.44 6.90
C LYS A 67 5.16 -0.96 7.22
N LYS A 68 5.91 -0.09 6.56
CA LYS A 68 5.79 1.36 6.79
C LYS A 68 4.38 1.85 6.45
N GLY A 69 3.78 1.25 5.44
CA GLY A 69 2.43 1.62 5.01
C GLY A 69 1.37 1.45 6.08
N PHE A 70 1.51 0.44 6.96
CA PHE A 70 0.56 0.28 8.08
C PHE A 70 0.57 1.49 8.99
N GLU A 71 1.75 2.03 9.30
CA GLU A 71 1.87 3.22 10.13
C GLU A 71 1.25 4.43 9.46
N ILE A 72 1.54 4.61 8.18
CA ILE A 72 1.07 5.76 7.43
C ILE A 72 -0.45 5.74 7.30
N ILE A 73 -1.02 4.61 6.85
CA ILE A 73 -2.47 4.49 6.70
C ILE A 73 -3.17 4.61 8.05
N GLY A 74 -2.54 4.10 9.11
CA GLY A 74 -3.07 4.22 10.46
C GLY A 74 -3.25 5.65 10.93
N LYS A 75 -2.43 6.58 10.44
CA LYS A 75 -2.55 8.00 10.77
C LYS A 75 -3.87 8.61 10.29
N TYR A 76 -4.49 8.00 9.32
CA TYR A 76 -5.76 8.46 8.75
C TYR A 76 -6.98 7.81 9.41
N GLY A 77 -6.74 7.11 10.52
CA GLY A 77 -7.83 6.53 11.30
C GLY A 77 -8.20 5.10 10.91
N VAL A 78 -7.44 4.49 10.01
CA VAL A 78 -7.66 3.10 9.62
C VAL A 78 -7.04 2.17 10.66
N LYS A 79 -7.82 1.24 11.17
CA LYS A 79 -7.35 0.28 12.19
C LYS A 79 -7.12 -1.07 11.54
N PHE A 80 -5.96 -1.64 11.80
CA PHE A 80 -5.59 -2.96 11.28
C PHE A 80 -5.67 -4.05 12.32
#